data_9e5cece9b74c516b6ffea49c88310942
#
_entry.id   9e5cece9b74c516b6ffea49c88310942
#
_cell.length_a   1.000
_cell.length_b   1.000
_cell.length_c   1.000
_cell.angle_alpha   90.00
_cell.angle_beta   90.00
_cell.angle_gamma   90.00
#
_symmetry.space_group_name_H-M   'P 1'
#
loop_
_entity.id
_entity.type
_entity.pdbx_description
1 polymer ?
#
loop_
_entity_poly.entity_id
_entity_poly.type
_entity_poly.pdbx_seq_one_letter_code
_entity_poly.pdbx_strand_id
1 'polypeptide(L)'
;MEYHLRTKLNGNIAMTSCFHENSFLQRDRSLYKFIWVRHGTLDVEVDHVVMHLEKEEMISLTPLHHVQIRGVGGEYLTFLFNSNFYCIYRHDSEVSCNGFLFNGSSRVMRLKLSPSQSARLDSIVDIFRGECGIQDNLQEEMLRIILKRFIITCTRIAREKFDVDPGREN
;
A
#
# COMPACT_ATOMS: atom_id res chain seq x y z
N MET A 1 3.12 -14.41 6.70
CA MET A 1 1.72 -14.03 6.99
C MET A 1 1.05 -13.66 5.67
N GLU A 2 -0.15 -14.16 5.49
CA GLU A 2 -0.89 -13.91 4.25
C GLU A 2 -2.39 -13.87 4.54
N TYR A 3 -3.05 -12.86 4.02
CA TYR A 3 -4.49 -12.70 4.15
C TYR A 3 -5.06 -12.19 2.84
N HIS A 4 -6.20 -12.75 2.41
CA HIS A 4 -6.88 -12.32 1.19
C HIS A 4 -8.40 -12.45 1.39
N LEU A 5 -9.11 -11.35 1.23
CA LEU A 5 -10.57 -11.33 1.23
C LEU A 5 -11.07 -10.91 -0.15
N ARG A 6 -11.99 -11.72 -0.68
CA ARG A 6 -12.72 -11.38 -1.89
C ARG A 6 -14.18 -11.18 -1.55
N THR A 7 -14.74 -10.03 -1.92
CA THR A 7 -16.15 -9.72 -1.65
C THR A 7 -17.06 -10.23 -2.75
N LYS A 8 -18.36 -10.21 -2.48
CA LYS A 8 -19.38 -10.63 -3.48
C LYS A 8 -19.38 -9.74 -4.72
N LEU A 9 -18.98 -8.48 -4.59
CA LEU A 9 -18.92 -7.52 -5.68
C LEU A 9 -17.52 -7.45 -6.32
N ASN A 10 -16.73 -8.49 -6.19
CA ASN A 10 -15.38 -8.61 -6.73
C ASN A 10 -14.39 -7.59 -6.16
N GLY A 11 -14.64 -7.11 -4.96
CA GLY A 11 -13.65 -6.35 -4.21
C GLY A 11 -12.57 -7.27 -3.66
N ASN A 12 -11.32 -6.86 -3.75
CA ASN A 12 -10.19 -7.62 -3.23
C ASN A 12 -9.37 -6.75 -2.30
N ILE A 13 -9.03 -7.32 -1.13
CA ILE A 13 -8.03 -6.77 -0.23
C ILE A 13 -7.13 -7.91 0.22
N ALA A 14 -5.83 -7.66 0.23
CA ALA A 14 -4.86 -8.69 0.61
C ALA A 14 -3.68 -8.06 1.33
N MET A 15 -3.05 -8.85 2.18
CA MET A 15 -1.79 -8.50 2.83
C MET A 15 -0.92 -9.75 2.86
N THR A 16 0.31 -9.63 2.40
CA THR A 16 1.21 -10.77 2.33
C THR A 16 2.66 -10.34 2.61
N SER A 17 3.40 -11.19 3.28
CA SER A 17 4.85 -11.05 3.45
C SER A 17 5.64 -11.78 2.37
N CYS A 18 4.96 -12.43 1.44
CA CYS A 18 5.57 -13.27 0.41
C CYS A 18 4.99 -12.97 -0.98
N PHE A 19 4.87 -11.69 -1.33
CA PHE A 19 4.32 -11.31 -2.64
C PHE A 19 5.10 -11.94 -3.79
N HIS A 20 6.41 -12.09 -3.65
CA HIS A 20 7.27 -12.71 -4.68
C HIS A 20 6.99 -14.20 -4.90
N GLU A 21 6.28 -14.83 -3.98
CA GLU A 21 5.89 -16.24 -4.10
C GLU A 21 4.41 -16.41 -4.48
N ASN A 22 3.65 -15.33 -4.52
CA ASN A 22 2.22 -15.39 -4.79
C ASN A 22 1.93 -15.03 -6.24
N SER A 23 1.93 -16.03 -7.12
CA SER A 23 1.69 -15.81 -8.55
C SER A 23 0.28 -15.31 -8.84
N PHE A 24 -0.70 -15.66 -8.02
CA PHE A 24 -2.08 -15.22 -8.19
C PHE A 24 -2.19 -13.70 -8.03
N LEU A 25 -1.62 -13.16 -6.95
CA LEU A 25 -1.62 -11.71 -6.72
C LEU A 25 -0.76 -10.96 -7.73
N GLN A 26 0.35 -11.56 -8.15
CA GLN A 26 1.22 -10.94 -9.15
C GLN A 26 0.56 -10.79 -10.52
N ARG A 27 -0.32 -11.72 -10.89
CA ARG A 27 -1.02 -11.69 -12.17
C ARG A 27 -2.19 -10.72 -12.20
N ASP A 28 -2.71 -10.34 -11.04
CA ASP A 28 -3.86 -9.45 -10.96
C ASP A 28 -3.42 -8.02 -11.31
N ARG A 29 -3.88 -7.53 -12.45
CA ARG A 29 -3.55 -6.21 -12.99
C ARG A 29 -4.46 -5.10 -12.47
N SER A 30 -5.36 -5.41 -11.56
CA SER A 30 -6.33 -4.46 -11.02
C SER A 30 -5.93 -3.88 -9.66
N LEU A 31 -4.78 -4.29 -9.12
CA LEU A 31 -4.44 -4.02 -7.73
C LEU A 31 -3.61 -2.75 -7.55
N TYR A 32 -4.02 -1.93 -6.62
CA TYR A 32 -3.17 -0.91 -5.99
C TYR A 32 -2.33 -1.59 -4.93
N LYS A 33 -1.09 -1.13 -4.74
CA LYS A 33 -0.14 -1.79 -3.84
C LYS A 33 0.63 -0.79 -3.00
N PHE A 34 0.86 -1.18 -1.74
CA PHE A 34 1.92 -0.61 -0.90
C PHE A 34 2.93 -1.72 -0.66
N ILE A 35 4.19 -1.45 -0.95
CA ILE A 35 5.29 -2.38 -0.65
C ILE A 35 6.18 -1.71 0.38
N TRP A 36 6.33 -2.34 1.54
CA TRP A 36 6.99 -1.78 2.71
C TRP A 36 8.06 -2.73 3.22
N VAL A 37 9.33 -2.30 3.14
CA VAL A 37 10.45 -3.09 3.63
C VAL A 37 10.57 -2.93 5.14
N ARG A 38 10.51 -4.06 5.84
CA ARG A 38 10.52 -4.09 7.30
C ARG A 38 11.92 -4.35 7.85
N HIS A 39 12.67 -5.22 7.21
CA HIS A 39 14.04 -5.58 7.58
C HIS A 39 14.82 -5.89 6.32
N GLY A 40 16.12 -5.52 6.31
CA GLY A 40 16.98 -5.80 5.18
C GLY A 40 16.67 -4.93 3.97
N THR A 41 16.71 -5.55 2.80
CA THR A 41 16.56 -4.85 1.52
C THR A 41 15.61 -5.60 0.59
N LEU A 42 15.15 -4.89 -0.44
CA LEU A 42 14.29 -5.47 -1.47
C LEU A 42 14.58 -4.76 -2.81
N ASP A 43 14.83 -5.54 -3.84
CA ASP A 43 14.95 -5.00 -5.20
C ASP A 43 13.65 -5.21 -5.95
N VAL A 44 13.05 -4.12 -6.36
CA VAL A 44 11.75 -4.10 -7.05
C VAL A 44 11.93 -3.46 -8.41
N GLU A 45 11.54 -4.15 -9.46
CA GLU A 45 11.49 -3.55 -10.79
C GLU A 45 10.09 -3.01 -11.05
N VAL A 46 10.03 -1.71 -11.33
CA VAL A 46 8.78 -1.03 -11.66
C VAL A 46 8.95 -0.41 -13.04
N ASP A 47 8.15 -0.86 -14.00
CA ASP A 47 8.20 -0.38 -15.39
C ASP A 47 9.62 -0.37 -15.96
N HIS A 48 10.31 -1.48 -15.80
CA HIS A 48 11.68 -1.73 -16.27
C HIS A 48 12.78 -0.95 -15.54
N VAL A 49 12.46 -0.28 -14.44
CA VAL A 49 13.45 0.42 -13.60
C VAL A 49 13.55 -0.32 -12.27
N VAL A 50 14.76 -0.75 -11.92
CA VAL A 50 15.00 -1.44 -10.65
C VAL A 50 15.20 -0.41 -9.54
N MET A 51 14.40 -0.55 -8.48
CA MET A 51 14.50 0.26 -7.28
C MET A 51 15.07 -0.60 -6.15
N HIS A 52 16.11 -0.13 -5.51
CA HIS A 52 16.66 -0.78 -4.33
C HIS A 52 16.07 -0.12 -3.09
N LEU A 53 15.24 -0.88 -2.37
CA LEU A 53 14.57 -0.39 -1.16
C LEU A 53 15.28 -0.91 0.08
N GLU A 54 15.43 -0.04 1.06
CA GLU A 54 16.03 -0.36 2.34
C GLU A 54 14.98 -0.38 3.44
N LYS A 55 15.39 -0.78 4.64
CA LYS A 55 14.51 -0.86 5.81
C LYS A 55 13.73 0.43 5.99
N GLU A 56 12.44 0.27 6.25
CA GLU A 56 11.47 1.35 6.48
C GLU A 56 11.22 2.24 5.27
N GLU A 57 11.58 1.77 4.08
CA GLU A 57 11.14 2.41 2.85
C GLU A 57 9.87 1.74 2.34
N MET A 58 8.98 2.57 1.79
CA MET A 58 7.70 2.14 1.25
C MET A 58 7.47 2.79 -0.10
N ILE A 59 6.91 2.03 -1.04
CA ILE A 59 6.45 2.57 -2.32
C ILE A 59 4.95 2.31 -2.47
N SER A 60 4.26 3.21 -3.16
CA SER A 60 2.86 3.03 -3.53
C SER A 60 2.73 2.94 -5.05
N LEU A 61 1.94 1.98 -5.50
CA LEU A 61 1.83 1.64 -6.91
C LEU A 61 0.36 1.52 -7.33
N THR A 62 0.09 1.90 -8.57
CA THR A 62 -1.24 1.80 -9.18
C THR A 62 -1.34 0.54 -10.05
N PRO A 63 -2.53 0.17 -10.51
CA PRO A 63 -2.68 -0.91 -11.48
C PRO A 63 -1.93 -0.69 -12.79
N LEU A 64 -1.57 0.56 -13.12
CA LEU A 64 -0.83 0.88 -14.34
C LEU A 64 0.65 0.51 -14.27
N HIS A 65 1.18 0.31 -13.07
CA HIS A 65 2.58 -0.05 -12.88
C HIS A 65 2.79 -1.55 -13.08
N HIS A 66 3.83 -1.90 -13.83
CA HIS A 66 4.31 -3.28 -13.94
C HIS A 66 5.35 -3.51 -12.86
N VAL A 67 5.07 -4.46 -11.98
CA VAL A 67 5.89 -4.69 -10.79
C VAL A 67 6.43 -6.11 -10.81
N GLN A 68 7.73 -6.24 -10.52
CA GLN A 68 8.38 -7.53 -10.39
C GLN A 68 9.42 -7.47 -9.29
N ILE A 69 9.34 -8.40 -8.35
CA ILE A 69 10.36 -8.51 -7.29
C ILE A 69 11.58 -9.18 -7.90
N ARG A 70 12.72 -8.52 -7.85
CA ARG A 70 13.98 -9.03 -8.42
C ARG A 70 14.90 -9.65 -7.41
N GLY A 71 14.86 -9.21 -6.15
CA GLY A 71 15.71 -9.77 -5.11
C GLY A 71 15.14 -9.49 -3.74
N VAL A 72 15.16 -10.49 -2.87
CA VAL A 72 14.65 -10.40 -1.51
C VAL A 72 15.81 -10.57 -0.56
N GLY A 73 16.22 -9.48 0.10
CA GLY A 73 17.32 -9.46 1.07
C GLY A 73 16.84 -9.24 2.50
N GLY A 74 15.58 -9.57 2.80
CA GLY A 74 15.03 -9.37 4.13
C GLY A 74 13.54 -9.60 4.15
N GLU A 75 12.86 -8.85 5.00
CA GLU A 75 11.42 -8.97 5.21
C GLU A 75 10.71 -7.74 4.66
N TYR A 76 9.60 -7.96 3.96
CA TYR A 76 8.75 -6.89 3.46
C TYR A 76 7.28 -7.28 3.57
N LEU A 77 6.43 -6.28 3.50
CA LEU A 77 4.98 -6.46 3.57
C LEU A 77 4.36 -5.80 2.35
N THR A 78 3.46 -6.48 1.67
CA THR A 78 2.69 -5.92 0.57
C THR A 78 1.22 -5.85 0.96
N PHE A 79 0.63 -4.67 0.81
CA PHE A 79 -0.78 -4.42 1.08
C PHE A 79 -1.43 -4.08 -0.26
N LEU A 80 -2.47 -4.84 -0.63
CA LEU A 80 -3.07 -4.76 -1.96
C LEU A 80 -4.58 -4.61 -1.88
N PHE A 81 -5.14 -3.85 -2.82
CA PHE A 81 -6.59 -3.72 -2.94
C PHE A 81 -6.96 -3.31 -4.37
N ASN A 82 -8.21 -3.57 -4.75
CA ASN A 82 -8.71 -3.10 -6.04
C ASN A 82 -9.80 -2.04 -5.85
N SER A 83 -10.20 -1.41 -6.95
CA SER A 83 -11.21 -0.34 -6.93
C SER A 83 -12.58 -0.80 -6.47
N ASN A 84 -12.91 -2.06 -6.67
CA ASN A 84 -14.19 -2.59 -6.21
C ASN A 84 -14.23 -2.71 -4.69
N PHE A 85 -13.09 -2.88 -4.04
CA PHE A 85 -13.01 -2.88 -2.59
C PHE A 85 -13.00 -1.46 -2.02
N TYR A 86 -12.16 -0.60 -2.59
CA TYR A 86 -12.02 0.80 -2.17
C TYR A 86 -11.76 1.64 -3.41
N CYS A 87 -12.75 2.41 -3.83
CA CYS A 87 -12.62 3.24 -5.02
C CYS A 87 -11.91 4.55 -4.68
N ILE A 88 -10.69 4.68 -5.16
CA ILE A 88 -9.85 5.85 -4.93
C ILE A 88 -10.54 7.12 -5.43
N TYR A 89 -11.06 7.11 -6.65
CA TYR A 89 -11.69 8.28 -7.23
C TYR A 89 -12.94 8.73 -6.50
N ARG A 90 -13.74 7.77 -6.03
CA ARG A 90 -14.95 8.07 -5.26
C ARG A 90 -14.64 8.71 -3.92
N HIS A 91 -13.59 8.24 -3.25
CA HIS A 91 -13.23 8.71 -1.92
C HIS A 91 -12.30 9.92 -1.93
N ASP A 92 -11.82 10.34 -3.11
CA ASP A 92 -10.90 11.48 -3.20
C ASP A 92 -11.54 12.77 -2.70
N SER A 93 -12.82 12.98 -2.99
CA SER A 93 -13.53 14.16 -2.49
C SER A 93 -13.63 14.20 -0.95
N GLU A 94 -13.56 13.04 -0.30
CA GLU A 94 -13.64 12.95 1.16
C GLU A 94 -12.30 13.18 1.83
N VAL A 95 -11.22 12.65 1.26
CA VAL A 95 -9.93 12.63 1.92
C VAL A 95 -8.84 13.39 1.16
N SER A 96 -9.07 13.73 -0.10
CA SER A 96 -8.16 14.52 -0.93
C SER A 96 -6.73 13.99 -0.96
N CYS A 97 -6.56 12.67 -0.90
CA CYS A 97 -5.23 12.10 -0.76
C CYS A 97 -4.84 11.14 -1.90
N ASN A 98 -5.80 10.72 -2.71
CA ASN A 98 -5.55 9.67 -3.68
C ASN A 98 -4.66 10.13 -4.82
N GLY A 99 -4.86 11.35 -5.29
CA GLY A 99 -4.02 11.93 -6.32
C GLY A 99 -2.58 12.16 -5.85
N PHE A 100 -2.35 12.19 -4.54
CA PHE A 100 -1.01 12.38 -4.01
C PHE A 100 -0.20 11.07 -3.98
N LEU A 101 -0.81 9.99 -3.52
CA LEU A 101 -0.15 8.68 -3.45
C LEU A 101 -0.19 7.93 -4.79
N PHE A 102 -1.26 8.11 -5.55
CA PHE A 102 -1.54 7.32 -6.74
C PHE A 102 -1.80 8.22 -7.96
N ASN A 103 -1.01 9.27 -8.12
CA ASN A 103 -1.29 10.32 -9.09
C ASN A 103 -0.85 10.02 -10.51
N GLY A 104 -0.59 8.80 -10.85
CA GLY A 104 -0.28 8.47 -12.22
C GLY A 104 0.73 7.35 -12.36
N SER A 105 1.04 7.07 -13.61
CA SER A 105 1.90 5.96 -13.97
C SER A 105 3.37 6.34 -14.12
N SER A 106 3.66 7.62 -14.26
CA SER A 106 5.03 8.05 -14.59
C SER A 106 5.95 8.17 -13.38
N ARG A 107 5.38 8.16 -12.17
CA ARG A 107 6.17 8.42 -10.98
C ARG A 107 5.73 7.54 -9.83
N VAL A 108 6.70 6.88 -9.20
CA VAL A 108 6.47 6.04 -8.03
C VAL A 108 6.69 6.87 -6.78
N MET A 109 5.69 6.90 -5.90
CA MET A 109 5.83 7.55 -4.61
C MET A 109 6.67 6.68 -3.69
N ARG A 110 7.80 7.20 -3.24
CA ARG A 110 8.73 6.50 -2.35
C ARG A 110 8.85 7.27 -1.04
N LEU A 111 8.59 6.59 0.06
CA LEU A 111 8.61 7.17 1.40
C LEU A 111 9.69 6.51 2.24
N LYS A 112 10.43 7.30 2.99
CA LYS A 112 11.32 6.81 4.05
C LYS A 112 10.66 7.12 5.38
N LEU A 113 10.26 6.10 6.11
CA LEU A 113 9.53 6.25 7.36
C LEU A 113 10.46 6.47 8.54
N SER A 114 10.11 7.44 9.39
CA SER A 114 10.78 7.59 10.68
C SER A 114 10.32 6.48 11.64
N PRO A 115 11.03 6.26 12.75
CA PRO A 115 10.60 5.26 13.75
C PRO A 115 9.18 5.49 14.26
N SER A 116 8.77 6.74 14.49
CA SER A 116 7.42 7.04 14.94
C SER A 116 6.38 6.82 13.87
N GLN A 117 6.70 7.10 12.61
CA GLN A 117 5.81 6.83 11.48
C GLN A 117 5.62 5.34 11.28
N SER A 118 6.71 4.57 11.35
CA SER A 118 6.65 3.11 11.25
C SER A 118 5.81 2.51 12.37
N ALA A 119 5.96 2.99 13.60
CA ALA A 119 5.19 2.52 14.73
C ALA A 119 3.69 2.79 14.54
N ARG A 120 3.34 3.95 13.98
CA ARG A 120 1.95 4.30 13.70
C ARG A 120 1.34 3.37 12.66
N LEU A 121 2.07 3.09 11.59
CA LEU A 121 1.60 2.16 10.56
C LEU A 121 1.55 0.72 11.07
N ASP A 122 2.48 0.32 11.92
CA ASP A 122 2.45 -1.00 12.57
C ASP A 122 1.17 -1.19 13.37
N SER A 123 0.73 -0.16 14.09
CA SER A 123 -0.52 -0.24 14.85
C SER A 123 -1.71 -0.50 13.94
N ILE A 124 -1.75 0.12 12.75
CA ILE A 124 -2.82 -0.10 11.78
C ILE A 124 -2.76 -1.52 11.23
N VAL A 125 -1.56 -2.01 10.93
CA VAL A 125 -1.37 -3.39 10.46
C VAL A 125 -1.82 -4.40 11.52
N ASP A 126 -1.53 -4.15 12.79
CA ASP A 126 -1.96 -5.04 13.87
C ASP A 126 -3.49 -5.06 14.00
N ILE A 127 -4.14 -3.91 13.87
CA ILE A 127 -5.60 -3.83 13.85
C ILE A 127 -6.16 -4.61 12.66
N PHE A 128 -5.54 -4.48 11.50
CA PHE A 128 -5.93 -5.23 10.30
C PHE A 128 -5.85 -6.74 10.54
N ARG A 129 -4.74 -7.21 11.11
CA ARG A 129 -4.58 -8.63 11.43
C ARG A 129 -5.64 -9.14 12.37
N GLY A 130 -5.97 -8.36 13.39
CA GLY A 130 -7.01 -8.72 14.33
C GLY A 130 -8.38 -8.84 13.65
N GLU A 131 -8.68 -7.93 12.74
CA GLU A 131 -9.94 -7.95 12.01
C GLU A 131 -10.03 -9.14 11.06
N CYS A 132 -8.92 -9.61 10.51
CA CYS A 132 -8.89 -10.77 9.62
C CYS A 132 -9.42 -12.04 10.27
N GLY A 133 -9.34 -12.15 11.59
CA GLY A 133 -9.85 -13.28 12.34
C GLY A 133 -11.34 -13.20 12.68
N ILE A 134 -11.99 -12.09 12.39
CA ILE A 134 -13.41 -11.89 12.71
C ILE A 134 -14.24 -12.13 11.47
N GLN A 135 -15.09 -13.17 11.50
CA GLN A 135 -15.90 -13.55 10.35
C GLN A 135 -17.38 -13.26 10.62
N ASP A 136 -17.75 -11.98 10.51
CA ASP A 136 -19.12 -11.54 10.64
C ASP A 136 -19.49 -10.62 9.47
N ASN A 137 -20.71 -10.08 9.50
CA ASN A 137 -21.19 -9.22 8.42
C ASN A 137 -20.62 -7.79 8.47
N LEU A 138 -19.80 -7.48 9.46
CA LEU A 138 -19.16 -6.16 9.61
C LEU A 138 -17.69 -6.17 9.21
N GLN A 139 -17.10 -7.33 9.00
CA GLN A 139 -15.67 -7.46 8.69
C GLN A 139 -15.27 -6.67 7.44
N GLU A 140 -16.05 -6.79 6.38
CA GLU A 140 -15.74 -6.12 5.11
C GLU A 140 -15.70 -4.61 5.29
N GLU A 141 -16.69 -4.04 5.95
CA GLU A 141 -16.73 -2.59 6.18
C GLU A 141 -15.62 -2.14 7.13
N MET A 142 -15.33 -2.92 8.15
CA MET A 142 -14.22 -2.59 9.07
C MET A 142 -12.88 -2.59 8.34
N LEU A 143 -12.67 -3.56 7.45
CA LEU A 143 -11.43 -3.62 6.66
C LEU A 143 -11.31 -2.40 5.73
N ARG A 144 -12.43 -1.89 5.18
CA ARG A 144 -12.41 -0.66 4.39
C ARG A 144 -12.00 0.54 5.23
N ILE A 145 -12.52 0.65 6.43
CA ILE A 145 -12.19 1.73 7.35
C ILE A 145 -10.70 1.68 7.70
N ILE A 146 -10.19 0.49 7.97
CA ILE A 146 -8.76 0.30 8.29
C ILE A 146 -7.89 0.68 7.10
N LEU A 147 -8.26 0.26 5.89
CA LEU A 147 -7.54 0.63 4.68
C LEU A 147 -7.56 2.16 4.47
N LYS A 148 -8.70 2.79 4.65
CA LYS A 148 -8.83 4.24 4.55
C LYS A 148 -7.90 4.94 5.54
N ARG A 149 -7.84 4.46 6.77
CA ARG A 149 -6.93 4.99 7.79
C ARG A 149 -5.47 4.84 7.37
N PHE A 150 -5.12 3.70 6.80
CA PHE A 150 -3.77 3.45 6.30
C PHE A 150 -3.41 4.45 5.18
N ILE A 151 -4.31 4.63 4.22
CA ILE A 151 -4.10 5.57 3.10
C ILE A 151 -3.95 6.99 3.61
N ILE A 152 -4.82 7.44 4.51
CA ILE A 152 -4.75 8.78 5.07
C ILE A 152 -3.42 8.99 5.82
N THR A 153 -3.01 8.01 6.59
CA THR A 153 -1.74 8.09 7.35
C THR A 153 -0.56 8.20 6.41
N CYS A 154 -0.50 7.37 5.38
CA CYS A 154 0.57 7.43 4.37
C CYS A 154 0.55 8.78 3.62
N THR A 155 -0.62 9.31 3.32
CA THR A 155 -0.76 10.60 2.65
C THR A 155 -0.21 11.72 3.51
N ARG A 156 -0.51 11.72 4.80
CA ARG A 156 0.04 12.71 5.73
C ARG A 156 1.56 12.65 5.79
N ILE A 157 2.11 11.44 5.84
CA ILE A 157 3.56 11.23 5.83
C ILE A 157 4.17 11.77 4.54
N ALA A 158 3.56 11.46 3.41
CA ALA A 158 4.03 11.94 2.11
C ALA A 158 3.97 13.46 2.01
N ARG A 159 2.91 14.07 2.52
CA ARG A 159 2.79 15.53 2.53
C ARG A 159 3.87 16.18 3.37
N GLU A 160 4.15 15.66 4.55
CA GLU A 160 5.23 16.16 5.41
C GLU A 160 6.57 16.15 4.66
N LYS A 161 6.81 15.11 3.88
CA LYS A 161 8.06 14.98 3.13
C LYS A 161 8.17 15.94 1.96
N PHE A 162 7.05 16.18 1.24
CA PHE A 162 7.07 16.95 -0.01
C PHE A 162 6.52 18.36 0.13
N ASP A 163 5.87 18.69 1.23
CA ASP A 163 5.31 20.03 1.50
C ASP A 163 6.20 20.85 2.46
N VAL A 164 7.49 20.57 2.48
CA VAL A 164 8.42 21.28 3.37
C VAL A 164 8.68 22.72 2.92
N ASP A 165 8.36 23.06 1.69
CA ASP A 165 8.52 24.40 1.14
C ASP A 165 7.16 24.90 0.63
N PRO A 166 6.48 25.77 1.39
CA PRO A 166 5.19 26.30 0.98
C PRO A 166 5.20 27.03 -0.36
N GLY A 167 6.37 27.54 -0.78
CA GLY A 167 6.49 28.22 -2.06
C GLY A 167 6.41 27.30 -3.26
N ARG A 168 6.52 25.99 -3.07
CA ARG A 168 6.49 25.01 -4.16
C ARG A 168 5.09 24.72 -4.68
N GLU A 169 4.07 25.06 -3.92
CA GLU A 169 2.70 24.78 -4.28
C GLU A 169 2.12 25.79 -5.27
N ASN A 170 2.79 26.85 -5.56
CA ASN A 170 2.30 27.93 -6.41
C ASN A 170 2.74 27.78 -7.84
#